data_2182ad058abe526533c318a2c3852f73
#
_entry.id   2182ad058abe526533c318a2c3852f73
#
_cell.length_a   1.000
_cell.length_b   1.000
_cell.length_c   1.000
_cell.angle_alpha   90.00
_cell.angle_beta   90.00
_cell.angle_gamma   90.00
#
_symmetry.space_group_name_H-M   'P 1'
#
loop_
_entity.id
_entity.type
_entity.pdbx_description
1 polymer ?
#
loop_
_entity_poly.entity_id
_entity_poly.type
_entity_poly.pdbx_seq_one_letter_code
_entity_poly.pdbx_strand_id
1 'polypeptide(L)'
;MGMYDSIECQYKLPMPDDPKGYTGSHGFQTKDFDCSLDIYIIDENGQLFVERRETEWVGGDPNGKSFLEKSGHLRTIKTWLESVNKTCTVQFYDFFSSNKTDYDYWIVYDAVFIDGKIKDIKLTTFEARPNSERKKKDIEFHKKMQEWNEFRKTRRYKYLLNPYNKILKFVCDKVYKALCFLSSRVWRVHNFLMIK
;
A
#
# COMPACT_ATOMS: atom_id res chain seq x y z
N MET A 1 11.30 -0.43 -1.12
CA MET A 1 9.93 -0.88 -1.46
C MET A 1 9.61 -0.20 -2.80
N GLY A 2 9.41 -0.95 -3.88
CA GLY A 2 9.10 -0.38 -5.20
C GLY A 2 7.61 -0.06 -5.33
N MET A 3 7.27 0.93 -6.18
CA MET A 3 5.89 1.17 -6.59
C MET A 3 5.40 0.00 -7.46
N TYR A 4 4.13 -0.25 -7.46
CA TYR A 4 3.43 -1.27 -8.25
C TYR A 4 2.10 -0.70 -8.71
N ASP A 5 1.57 -1.26 -9.78
CA ASP A 5 0.22 -0.98 -10.25
C ASP A 5 -0.75 -2.04 -9.74
N SER A 6 -2.01 -1.67 -9.60
CA SER A 6 -3.06 -2.57 -9.15
C SER A 6 -3.84 -3.10 -10.36
N ILE A 7 -4.24 -4.37 -10.31
CA ILE A 7 -5.13 -4.98 -11.31
C ILE A 7 -6.40 -5.44 -10.61
N GLU A 8 -7.55 -4.94 -11.03
CA GLU A 8 -8.87 -5.46 -10.69
C GLU A 8 -9.34 -6.39 -11.80
N CYS A 9 -9.48 -7.68 -11.49
CA CYS A 9 -9.79 -8.70 -12.48
C CYS A 9 -11.22 -9.22 -12.29
N GLN A 10 -12.08 -8.99 -13.28
CA GLN A 10 -13.44 -9.55 -13.38
C GLN A 10 -13.48 -10.77 -14.30
N TYR A 11 -12.40 -11.01 -15.05
CA TYR A 11 -12.27 -12.18 -15.91
C TYR A 11 -12.12 -13.45 -15.08
N LYS A 12 -12.70 -14.57 -15.58
CA LYS A 12 -12.63 -15.86 -14.90
C LYS A 12 -11.21 -16.41 -14.91
N LEU A 13 -10.57 -16.41 -13.76
CA LEU A 13 -9.22 -16.93 -13.58
C LEU A 13 -9.21 -18.44 -13.41
N PRO A 14 -8.15 -19.14 -13.91
CA PRO A 14 -7.95 -20.55 -13.62
C PRO A 14 -7.71 -20.78 -12.13
N MET A 15 -8.37 -21.78 -11.57
CA MET A 15 -8.24 -22.16 -10.18
C MET A 15 -7.23 -23.29 -10.02
N PRO A 16 -6.54 -23.40 -8.87
CA PRO A 16 -5.68 -24.53 -8.58
C PRO A 16 -6.49 -25.83 -8.39
N ASP A 17 -5.88 -26.97 -8.68
CA ASP A 17 -6.49 -28.29 -8.53
C ASP A 17 -6.87 -28.58 -7.06
N ASP A 18 -6.04 -28.16 -6.10
CA ASP A 18 -6.32 -28.22 -4.67
C ASP A 18 -6.34 -26.81 -4.05
N PRO A 19 -7.48 -26.15 -4.03
CA PRO A 19 -7.60 -24.76 -3.58
C PRO A 19 -7.47 -24.56 -2.08
N LYS A 20 -7.51 -25.62 -1.26
CA LYS A 20 -7.40 -25.57 0.24
C LYS A 20 -8.28 -24.48 0.88
N GLY A 21 -9.47 -24.23 0.30
CA GLY A 21 -10.40 -23.23 0.79
C GLY A 21 -10.18 -21.82 0.20
N TYR A 22 -9.30 -21.66 -0.80
CA TYR A 22 -9.21 -20.44 -1.58
C TYR A 22 -10.46 -20.28 -2.48
N THR A 23 -11.05 -19.12 -2.45
CA THR A 23 -12.32 -18.80 -3.16
C THR A 23 -12.15 -17.86 -4.34
N GLY A 24 -10.91 -17.46 -4.61
CA GLY A 24 -10.57 -16.46 -5.64
C GLY A 24 -10.22 -15.10 -5.04
N SER A 25 -9.49 -14.32 -5.80
CA SER A 25 -9.19 -12.90 -5.55
C SER A 25 -9.59 -12.11 -6.79
N HIS A 26 -9.94 -10.84 -6.59
CA HIS A 26 -10.27 -9.92 -7.68
C HIS A 26 -9.27 -8.77 -7.78
N GLY A 27 -8.42 -8.59 -6.75
CA GLY A 27 -7.43 -7.54 -6.69
C GLY A 27 -6.02 -8.10 -6.66
N PHE A 28 -5.18 -7.67 -7.61
CA PHE A 28 -3.81 -8.12 -7.78
C PHE A 28 -2.87 -6.93 -7.88
N GLN A 29 -1.57 -7.21 -7.77
CA GLN A 29 -0.49 -6.26 -8.00
C GLN A 29 0.34 -6.72 -9.19
N THR A 30 0.90 -5.76 -9.92
CA THR A 30 1.85 -6.02 -11.00
C THR A 30 2.97 -4.99 -11.03
N LYS A 31 4.09 -5.36 -11.66
CA LYS A 31 5.23 -4.46 -11.96
C LYS A 31 5.53 -4.38 -13.45
N ASP A 32 4.69 -4.97 -14.28
CA ASP A 32 4.94 -5.09 -15.73
C ASP A 32 4.37 -3.90 -16.52
N PHE A 33 3.75 -2.95 -15.84
CA PHE A 33 3.36 -1.66 -16.38
C PHE A 33 4.31 -0.54 -15.92
N ASP A 34 3.81 0.67 -15.80
CA ASP A 34 4.63 1.86 -15.56
C ASP A 34 5.02 2.06 -14.07
N CYS A 35 4.51 1.21 -13.17
CA CYS A 35 4.70 1.30 -11.71
C CYS A 35 4.35 2.69 -11.14
N SER A 36 3.29 3.29 -11.68
CA SER A 36 2.82 4.65 -11.37
C SER A 36 1.71 4.69 -10.33
N LEU A 37 1.38 3.55 -9.71
CA LEU A 37 0.23 3.34 -8.83
C LEU A 37 -1.10 3.48 -9.58
N ASP A 38 -1.10 3.16 -10.86
CA ASP A 38 -2.30 3.14 -11.68
C ASP A 38 -3.16 1.92 -11.34
N ILE A 39 -4.46 2.05 -11.62
CA ILE A 39 -5.42 0.95 -11.48
C ILE A 39 -5.78 0.47 -12.88
N TYR A 40 -5.45 -0.79 -13.15
CA TYR A 40 -5.85 -1.49 -14.36
C TYR A 40 -7.06 -2.37 -14.05
N ILE A 41 -7.96 -2.50 -15.02
CA ILE A 41 -9.18 -3.30 -14.89
C ILE A 41 -9.23 -4.28 -16.06
N ILE A 42 -9.39 -5.56 -15.75
CA ILE A 42 -9.66 -6.61 -16.74
C ILE A 42 -11.14 -6.94 -16.61
N ASP A 43 -11.91 -6.64 -17.64
CA ASP A 43 -13.35 -6.90 -17.64
C ASP A 43 -13.70 -8.39 -17.80
N GLU A 44 -14.97 -8.73 -17.73
CA GLU A 44 -15.46 -10.12 -17.89
C GLU A 44 -15.14 -10.73 -19.25
N ASN A 45 -14.91 -9.91 -20.28
CA ASN A 45 -14.56 -10.32 -21.65
C ASN A 45 -13.04 -10.44 -21.85
N GLY A 46 -12.24 -10.12 -20.83
CA GLY A 46 -10.78 -10.13 -20.88
C GLY A 46 -10.16 -8.89 -21.53
N GLN A 47 -10.91 -7.80 -21.69
CA GLN A 47 -10.37 -6.53 -22.20
C GLN A 47 -9.71 -5.75 -21.05
N LEU A 48 -8.50 -5.22 -21.33
CA LEU A 48 -7.71 -4.43 -20.42
C LEU A 48 -8.06 -2.94 -20.54
N PHE A 49 -8.32 -2.30 -19.40
CA PHE A 49 -8.53 -0.87 -19.25
C PHE A 49 -7.58 -0.31 -18.20
N VAL A 50 -7.32 0.99 -18.27
CA VAL A 50 -6.68 1.74 -17.20
C VAL A 50 -7.66 2.80 -16.69
N GLU A 51 -7.75 2.94 -15.37
CA GLU A 51 -8.53 3.99 -14.75
C GLU A 51 -7.76 5.32 -14.83
N ARG A 52 -8.33 6.29 -15.52
CA ARG A 52 -7.82 7.66 -15.58
C ARG A 52 -8.62 8.58 -14.68
N ARG A 53 -7.91 9.50 -14.03
CA ARG A 53 -8.53 10.47 -13.11
C ARG A 53 -8.10 11.87 -13.47
N GLU A 54 -9.07 12.74 -13.58
CA GLU A 54 -8.84 14.19 -13.60
C GLU A 54 -8.94 14.70 -12.17
N THR A 55 -7.93 15.42 -11.73
CA THR A 55 -7.85 15.92 -10.36
C THR A 55 -7.63 17.43 -10.36
N GLU A 56 -8.21 18.13 -9.38
CA GLU A 56 -7.93 19.52 -9.10
C GLU A 56 -7.31 19.68 -7.70
N TRP A 57 -6.50 20.69 -7.56
CA TRP A 57 -5.95 21.04 -6.25
C TRP A 57 -6.97 21.91 -5.49
N VAL A 58 -7.39 21.44 -4.34
CA VAL A 58 -8.22 22.20 -3.39
C VAL A 58 -7.30 22.76 -2.31
N GLY A 59 -7.22 24.09 -2.22
CA GLY A 59 -6.42 24.76 -1.20
C GLY A 59 -6.86 24.38 0.20
N GLY A 60 -5.90 24.31 1.13
CA GLY A 60 -6.22 24.06 2.54
C GLY A 60 -6.88 25.26 3.21
N ASP A 61 -7.57 25.01 4.32
CA ASP A 61 -8.12 26.06 5.17
C ASP A 61 -7.00 26.68 6.03
N PRO A 62 -6.68 27.98 5.87
CA PRO A 62 -5.66 28.64 6.68
C PRO A 62 -5.96 28.59 8.18
N ASN A 63 -7.24 28.48 8.55
CA ASN A 63 -7.72 28.40 9.93
C ASN A 63 -7.86 26.96 10.44
N GLY A 64 -7.56 25.97 9.61
CA GLY A 64 -7.64 24.55 9.96
C GLY A 64 -6.84 24.20 11.22
N LYS A 65 -7.34 23.28 12.01
CA LYS A 65 -6.73 22.87 13.29
C LYS A 65 -5.56 21.91 13.11
N SER A 66 -5.53 21.16 12.01
CA SER A 66 -4.49 20.17 11.71
C SER A 66 -3.62 20.61 10.54
N PHE A 67 -2.42 20.01 10.40
CA PHE A 67 -1.55 20.21 9.26
C PHE A 67 -2.24 19.79 7.96
N LEU A 68 -2.98 18.69 7.96
CA LEU A 68 -3.68 18.17 6.78
C LEU A 68 -4.78 19.12 6.30
N GLU A 69 -5.52 19.75 7.21
CA GLU A 69 -6.54 20.75 6.86
C GLU A 69 -5.91 21.99 6.22
N LYS A 70 -4.70 22.38 6.65
CA LYS A 70 -3.97 23.55 6.13
C LYS A 70 -3.26 23.29 4.81
N SER A 71 -2.84 22.07 4.56
CA SER A 71 -1.98 21.74 3.39
C SER A 71 -2.76 21.59 2.08
N GLY A 72 -4.10 21.50 2.12
CA GLY A 72 -4.91 21.19 0.96
C GLY A 72 -4.80 19.73 0.52
N HIS A 73 -5.52 19.38 -0.53
CA HIS A 73 -5.56 18.02 -1.08
C HIS A 73 -5.95 18.02 -2.56
N LEU A 74 -5.60 16.93 -3.24
CA LEU A 74 -6.12 16.67 -4.58
C LEU A 74 -7.54 16.10 -4.47
N ARG A 75 -8.48 16.69 -5.20
CA ARG A 75 -9.85 16.19 -5.34
C ARG A 75 -10.05 15.63 -6.74
N THR A 76 -10.55 14.42 -6.85
CA THR A 76 -10.92 13.83 -8.13
C THR A 76 -12.21 14.47 -8.63
N ILE A 77 -12.17 15.03 -9.84
CA ILE A 77 -13.32 15.65 -10.53
C ILE A 77 -14.03 14.60 -11.36
N LYS A 78 -13.26 13.79 -12.10
CA LYS A 78 -13.78 12.82 -13.05
C LYS A 78 -12.91 11.58 -13.06
N THR A 79 -13.54 10.43 -13.21
CA THR A 79 -12.88 9.14 -13.43
C THR A 79 -13.48 8.50 -14.70
N TRP A 80 -12.64 7.93 -15.55
CA TRP A 80 -13.08 7.18 -16.74
C TRP A 80 -12.15 6.00 -17.00
N LEU A 81 -12.62 5.03 -17.78
CA LEU A 81 -11.82 3.91 -18.24
C LEU A 81 -11.31 4.18 -19.64
N GLU A 82 -10.03 3.97 -19.86
CA GLU A 82 -9.36 4.07 -21.15
C GLU A 82 -8.91 2.67 -21.55
N SER A 83 -9.27 2.24 -22.76
CA SER A 83 -8.87 0.93 -23.29
C SER A 83 -7.37 0.91 -23.55
N VAL A 84 -6.70 -0.13 -23.07
CA VAL A 84 -5.27 -0.34 -23.27
C VAL A 84 -5.07 -1.35 -24.39
N ASN A 85 -4.73 -0.89 -25.59
CA ASN A 85 -4.49 -1.73 -26.76
C ASN A 85 -3.01 -2.11 -26.84
N LYS A 86 -2.55 -2.97 -25.93
CA LYS A 86 -1.14 -3.40 -25.84
C LYS A 86 -1.03 -4.90 -26.03
N THR A 87 -0.02 -5.33 -26.80
CA THR A 87 0.35 -6.74 -26.91
C THR A 87 1.56 -6.98 -26.00
N CYS A 88 1.35 -7.71 -24.91
CA CYS A 88 2.38 -7.98 -23.90
C CYS A 88 2.00 -9.19 -23.04
N THR A 89 2.99 -9.73 -22.33
CA THR A 89 2.75 -10.65 -21.22
C THR A 89 2.83 -9.87 -19.92
N VAL A 90 1.87 -10.07 -19.05
CA VAL A 90 1.76 -9.40 -17.75
C VAL A 90 1.69 -10.46 -16.67
N GLN A 91 2.60 -10.38 -15.72
CA GLN A 91 2.55 -11.16 -14.50
C GLN A 91 1.87 -10.34 -13.41
N PHE A 92 0.87 -10.91 -12.77
CA PHE A 92 0.23 -10.30 -11.63
C PHE A 92 0.05 -11.29 -10.48
N TYR A 93 0.10 -10.78 -9.28
CA TYR A 93 0.16 -11.59 -8.07
C TYR A 93 -0.67 -10.99 -6.95
N ASP A 94 -1.10 -11.86 -6.04
CA ASP A 94 -1.77 -11.45 -4.80
C ASP A 94 -1.27 -12.29 -3.61
N PHE A 95 -1.22 -11.64 -2.47
CA PHE A 95 -1.06 -12.30 -1.17
C PHE A 95 -2.36 -12.16 -0.39
N PHE A 96 -3.16 -13.20 -0.44
CA PHE A 96 -4.44 -13.23 0.25
C PHE A 96 -4.30 -13.88 1.62
N SER A 97 -4.61 -13.13 2.67
CA SER A 97 -4.64 -13.64 4.03
C SER A 97 -6.03 -13.46 4.64
N SER A 98 -6.56 -14.52 5.25
CA SER A 98 -7.88 -14.49 5.85
C SER A 98 -7.87 -15.14 7.24
N ASN A 99 -8.62 -14.54 8.17
CA ASN A 99 -8.84 -15.17 9.47
C ASN A 99 -9.88 -16.31 9.42
N LYS A 100 -10.62 -16.41 8.30
CA LYS A 100 -11.64 -17.43 8.09
C LYS A 100 -11.07 -18.77 7.58
N THR A 101 -9.89 -18.74 6.95
CA THR A 101 -9.21 -19.92 6.41
C THR A 101 -8.03 -20.30 7.27
N ASP A 102 -7.55 -21.54 7.17
CA ASP A 102 -6.37 -22.01 7.90
C ASP A 102 -5.06 -21.81 7.12
N TYR A 103 -5.16 -21.12 5.98
CA TYR A 103 -4.04 -20.86 5.08
C TYR A 103 -4.01 -19.40 4.67
N ASP A 104 -2.81 -18.90 4.46
CA ASP A 104 -2.51 -17.70 3.69
C ASP A 104 -2.05 -18.16 2.30
N TYR A 105 -2.42 -17.42 1.26
CA TYR A 105 -2.21 -17.84 -0.13
C TYR A 105 -1.32 -16.83 -0.84
N TRP A 106 -0.34 -17.35 -1.57
CA TRP A 106 0.44 -16.61 -2.55
C TRP A 106 0.09 -17.12 -3.93
N ILE A 107 -0.33 -16.22 -4.81
CA ILE A 107 -0.88 -16.57 -6.10
C ILE A 107 -0.23 -15.70 -7.15
N VAL A 108 0.18 -16.32 -8.27
CA VAL A 108 0.78 -15.63 -9.41
C VAL A 108 0.14 -16.15 -10.69
N TYR A 109 -0.31 -15.22 -11.52
CA TYR A 109 -0.82 -15.47 -12.85
C TYR A 109 0.07 -14.82 -13.90
N ASP A 110 0.24 -15.50 -15.04
CA ASP A 110 0.80 -14.94 -16.26
C ASP A 110 -0.30 -14.82 -17.32
N ALA A 111 -0.59 -13.62 -17.78
CA ALA A 111 -1.58 -13.33 -18.80
C ALA A 111 -0.92 -12.79 -20.06
N VAL A 112 -1.28 -13.35 -21.21
CA VAL A 112 -0.86 -12.88 -22.52
C VAL A 112 -1.98 -12.03 -23.11
N PHE A 113 -1.70 -10.76 -23.36
CA PHE A 113 -2.60 -9.84 -24.04
C PHE A 113 -2.19 -9.67 -25.50
N ILE A 114 -3.18 -9.63 -26.39
CA ILE A 114 -3.04 -9.24 -27.79
C ILE A 114 -4.05 -8.12 -28.03
N ASP A 115 -3.56 -6.95 -28.45
CA ASP A 115 -4.37 -5.74 -28.66
C ASP A 115 -5.26 -5.41 -27.44
N GLY A 116 -4.68 -5.59 -26.25
CA GLY A 116 -5.36 -5.32 -24.99
C GLY A 116 -6.37 -6.37 -24.52
N LYS A 117 -6.51 -7.50 -25.25
CA LYS A 117 -7.43 -8.57 -24.89
C LYS A 117 -6.67 -9.82 -24.46
N ILE A 118 -7.13 -10.49 -23.40
CA ILE A 118 -6.57 -11.75 -22.95
C ILE A 118 -6.68 -12.81 -24.05
N LYS A 119 -5.52 -13.34 -24.45
CA LYS A 119 -5.40 -14.47 -25.36
C LYS A 119 -5.23 -15.79 -24.61
N ASP A 120 -4.42 -15.74 -23.55
CA ASP A 120 -4.11 -16.90 -22.70
C ASP A 120 -3.85 -16.39 -21.27
N ILE A 121 -4.22 -17.21 -20.28
CA ILE A 121 -3.93 -16.93 -18.88
C ILE A 121 -3.63 -18.23 -18.15
N LYS A 122 -2.55 -18.22 -17.36
CA LYS A 122 -2.07 -19.39 -16.64
C LYS A 122 -1.85 -19.06 -15.17
N LEU A 123 -2.25 -19.97 -14.31
CA LEU A 123 -1.83 -19.97 -12.92
C LEU A 123 -0.40 -20.51 -12.86
N THR A 124 0.57 -19.64 -12.56
CA THR A 124 1.99 -19.98 -12.56
C THR A 124 2.42 -20.49 -11.19
N THR A 125 1.92 -19.85 -10.12
CA THR A 125 2.27 -20.24 -8.75
C THR A 125 1.03 -20.19 -7.88
N PHE A 126 0.85 -21.23 -7.09
CA PHE A 126 -0.12 -21.28 -6.00
C PHE A 126 0.52 -21.92 -4.78
N GLU A 127 0.69 -21.15 -3.72
CA GLU A 127 1.20 -21.62 -2.45
C GLU A 127 0.17 -21.35 -1.35
N ALA A 128 -0.25 -22.41 -0.68
CA ALA A 128 -1.07 -22.32 0.52
C ALA A 128 -0.19 -22.58 1.75
N ARG A 129 0.06 -21.56 2.56
CA ARG A 129 0.91 -21.64 3.77
C ARG A 129 0.04 -21.66 5.01
N PRO A 130 0.24 -22.63 5.94
CA PRO A 130 -0.50 -22.65 7.20
C PRO A 130 -0.33 -21.33 7.97
N ASN A 131 -1.43 -20.74 8.43
CA ASN A 131 -1.43 -19.40 9.06
C ASN A 131 -1.58 -19.44 10.59
N SER A 132 -1.48 -20.63 11.20
CA SER A 132 -1.67 -20.81 12.64
C SER A 132 -0.70 -19.96 13.49
N GLU A 133 0.57 -19.83 13.07
CA GLU A 133 1.54 -18.99 13.78
C GLU A 133 1.23 -17.49 13.63
N ARG A 134 0.82 -17.05 12.43
CA ARG A 134 0.39 -15.66 12.21
C ARG A 134 -0.80 -15.35 13.09
N LYS A 135 -1.83 -16.20 13.08
CA LYS A 135 -3.04 -16.02 13.92
C LYS A 135 -2.69 -15.92 15.40
N LYS A 136 -1.76 -16.76 15.90
CA LYS A 136 -1.30 -16.67 17.29
C LYS A 136 -0.63 -15.33 17.59
N LYS A 137 0.26 -14.85 16.70
CA LYS A 137 0.92 -13.55 16.83
C LYS A 137 -0.08 -12.39 16.78
N ASP A 138 -1.07 -12.46 15.91
CA ASP A 138 -2.13 -11.45 15.79
C ASP A 138 -2.97 -11.37 17.08
N ILE A 139 -3.35 -12.52 17.64
CA ILE A 139 -4.09 -12.57 18.91
C ILE A 139 -3.24 -11.98 20.04
N GLU A 140 -1.97 -12.36 20.13
CA GLU A 140 -1.06 -11.81 21.14
C GLU A 140 -0.84 -10.30 20.98
N PHE A 141 -0.69 -9.84 19.74
CA PHE A 141 -0.59 -8.42 19.44
C PHE A 141 -1.83 -7.65 19.86
N HIS A 142 -3.03 -8.15 19.50
CA HIS A 142 -4.29 -7.52 19.90
C HIS A 142 -4.46 -7.48 21.41
N LYS A 143 -4.09 -8.56 22.10
CA LYS A 143 -4.11 -8.60 23.56
C LYS A 143 -3.19 -7.53 24.17
N LYS A 144 -1.93 -7.44 23.72
CA LYS A 144 -0.98 -6.40 24.15
C LYS A 144 -1.50 -4.98 23.84
N MET A 145 -2.13 -4.79 22.69
CA MET A 145 -2.73 -3.49 22.34
C MET A 145 -3.91 -3.13 23.25
N GLN A 146 -4.75 -4.10 23.61
CA GLN A 146 -5.82 -3.88 24.60
C GLN A 146 -5.26 -3.52 25.98
N GLU A 147 -4.30 -4.29 26.48
CA GLU A 147 -3.62 -4.02 27.75
C GLU A 147 -2.98 -2.62 27.74
N TRP A 148 -2.34 -2.24 26.65
CA TRP A 148 -1.76 -0.91 26.46
C TRP A 148 -2.82 0.20 26.46
N ASN A 149 -3.94 -0.02 25.78
CA ASN A 149 -5.04 0.94 25.75
C ASN A 149 -5.68 1.13 27.14
N GLU A 150 -5.86 0.04 27.89
CA GLU A 150 -6.34 0.11 29.27
C GLU A 150 -5.33 0.85 30.18
N PHE A 151 -4.04 0.52 30.05
CA PHE A 151 -2.99 1.23 30.79
C PHE A 151 -3.00 2.74 30.51
N ARG A 152 -3.21 3.16 29.24
CA ARG A 152 -3.31 4.58 28.86
C ARG A 152 -4.48 5.32 29.51
N LYS A 153 -5.53 4.62 29.90
CA LYS A 153 -6.68 5.19 30.64
C LYS A 153 -6.35 5.43 32.13
N THR A 154 -5.33 4.80 32.67
CA THR A 154 -4.98 4.91 34.09
C THR A 154 -4.51 6.33 34.45
N ARG A 155 -4.74 6.73 35.70
CA ARG A 155 -4.23 7.99 36.25
C ARG A 155 -2.70 8.08 36.16
N ARG A 156 -1.99 6.96 36.41
CA ARG A 156 -0.52 6.88 36.35
C ARG A 156 0.01 7.26 34.95
N TYR A 157 -0.57 6.74 33.88
CA TYR A 157 -0.19 7.13 32.53
C TYR A 157 -0.54 8.59 32.26
N LYS A 158 -1.76 9.01 32.59
CA LYS A 158 -2.28 10.34 32.29
C LYS A 158 -1.49 11.47 32.94
N TYR A 159 -1.08 11.30 34.20
CA TYR A 159 -0.45 12.36 34.98
C TYR A 159 1.07 12.26 35.07
N LEU A 160 1.67 11.11 34.88
CA LEU A 160 3.12 10.91 34.96
C LEU A 160 3.76 10.67 33.60
N LEU A 161 3.35 9.59 32.91
CA LEU A 161 4.02 9.16 31.70
C LEU A 161 3.68 10.01 30.48
N ASN A 162 2.43 10.45 30.31
CA ASN A 162 2.03 11.23 29.17
C ASN A 162 2.72 12.63 29.13
N PRO A 163 2.77 13.41 30.24
CA PRO A 163 3.55 14.64 30.28
C PRO A 163 5.04 14.41 30.03
N TYR A 164 5.64 13.37 30.64
CA TYR A 164 7.04 13.01 30.41
C TYR A 164 7.33 12.72 28.94
N ASN A 165 6.50 11.91 28.31
CA ASN A 165 6.65 11.57 26.89
C ASN A 165 6.50 12.79 25.97
N LYS A 166 5.63 13.76 26.34
CA LYS A 166 5.49 15.02 25.59
C LYS A 166 6.76 15.87 25.67
N ILE A 167 7.35 15.96 26.87
CA ILE A 167 8.62 16.68 27.08
C ILE A 167 9.74 15.99 26.30
N LEU A 168 9.86 14.68 26.42
CA LEU A 168 10.88 13.91 25.71
C LEU A 168 10.74 14.07 24.18
N LYS A 169 9.54 13.98 23.67
CA LYS A 169 9.28 14.23 22.23
C LYS A 169 9.71 15.63 21.81
N PHE A 170 9.35 16.64 22.60
CA PHE A 170 9.75 18.02 22.31
C PHE A 170 11.27 18.19 22.26
N VAL A 171 12.00 17.60 23.21
CA VAL A 171 13.47 17.62 23.24
C VAL A 171 14.04 16.90 22.02
N CYS A 172 13.56 15.69 21.71
CA CYS A 172 13.99 14.94 20.53
C CYS A 172 13.74 15.71 19.22
N ASP A 173 12.58 16.36 19.07
CA ASP A 173 12.27 17.18 17.89
C ASP A 173 13.23 18.38 17.76
N LYS A 174 13.62 19.01 18.86
CA LYS A 174 14.60 20.11 18.85
C LYS A 174 15.99 19.63 18.50
N VAL A 175 16.44 18.51 19.07
CA VAL A 175 17.73 17.88 18.74
C VAL A 175 17.77 17.47 17.27
N TYR A 176 16.73 16.83 16.78
CA TYR A 176 16.63 16.44 15.37
C TYR A 176 16.76 17.65 14.42
N LYS A 177 16.01 18.73 14.69
CA LYS A 177 16.10 19.97 13.89
C LYS A 177 17.50 20.58 13.91
N ALA A 178 18.16 20.57 15.06
CA ALA A 178 19.54 21.05 15.18
C ALA A 178 20.52 20.19 14.34
N LEU A 179 20.38 18.87 14.39
CA LEU A 179 21.19 17.94 13.60
C LEU A 179 20.93 18.13 12.09
N CYS A 180 19.71 18.28 11.66
CA CYS A 180 19.37 18.57 10.25
C CYS A 180 19.98 19.89 9.78
N PHE A 181 19.94 20.93 10.63
CA PHE A 181 20.54 22.22 10.33
C PHE A 181 22.07 22.10 10.19
N LEU A 182 22.74 21.42 11.12
CA LEU A 182 24.19 21.18 11.05
C LEU A 182 24.56 20.37 9.81
N SER A 183 23.84 19.30 9.52
CA SER A 183 24.06 18.47 8.33
C SER A 183 23.93 19.31 7.05
N SER A 184 22.93 20.18 6.95
CA SER A 184 22.75 21.05 5.77
C SER A 184 23.89 22.07 5.62
N ARG A 185 24.51 22.52 6.72
CA ARG A 185 25.66 23.41 6.70
C ARG A 185 26.93 22.68 6.24
N VAL A 186 27.18 21.48 6.79
CA VAL A 186 28.31 20.63 6.37
C VAL A 186 28.22 20.30 4.88
N TRP A 187 27.02 19.94 4.39
CA TRP A 187 26.79 19.65 2.97
C TRP A 187 27.09 20.85 2.05
N ARG A 188 26.71 22.07 2.46
CA ARG A 188 27.04 23.30 1.69
C ARG A 188 28.53 23.56 1.64
N VAL A 189 29.25 23.40 2.75
CA VAL A 189 30.71 23.57 2.81
C VAL A 189 31.38 22.52 1.93
N HIS A 190 30.95 21.26 2.04
CA HIS A 190 31.47 20.18 1.19
C HIS A 190 31.32 20.50 -0.30
N ASN A 191 30.11 20.88 -0.72
CA ASN A 191 29.88 21.24 -2.13
C ASN A 191 30.66 22.44 -2.58
N PHE A 192 30.85 23.46 -1.73
CA PHE A 192 31.68 24.61 -2.05
C PHE A 192 33.14 24.22 -2.26
N LEU A 193 33.68 23.28 -1.51
CA LEU A 193 35.06 22.79 -1.65
C LEU A 193 35.25 21.88 -2.87
N MET A 194 34.19 21.20 -3.33
CA MET A 194 34.26 20.28 -4.47
C MET A 194 34.10 20.99 -5.83
N ILE A 195 33.66 22.25 -5.86
CA ILE A 195 33.49 23.04 -7.10
C ILE A 195 34.80 23.80 -7.47
N LYS A 196 35.83 23.70 -6.66
CA LYS A 196 37.18 24.16 -7.00
C LYS A 196 38.04 23.02 -7.54
#